data_f6fbd7d8eba331c0c8411f436cd519e3
#
_entry.id   f6fbd7d8eba331c0c8411f436cd519e3
#
_cell.length_a   1.000
_cell.length_b   1.000
_cell.length_c   1.000
_cell.angle_alpha   90.00
_cell.angle_beta   90.00
_cell.angle_gamma   90.00
#
_symmetry.space_group_name_H-M   'P 1'
#
loop_
_entity.id
_entity.type
_entity.pdbx_description
1 polymer ?
#
loop_
_entity_poly.entity_id
_entity_poly.type
_entity_poly.pdbx_seq_one_letter_code
_entity_poly.pdbx_strand_id
1 'polypeptide(L)'
;RDCLLSRGLGDVYKRQVVSRGVPAPKILISERAQMVMPYHILFDQYEEERLGGKSFGSTKSGIAPFYSDKYAKIGFQVSELFDEEHLKEKLASVCATKNVLLEHLYHKPLLNVDELFAELMEYKKMVEPYVCDVSLYLWNALKEGKEVLLEGQLGSLKDPDHGIYPMVTSSSTLAGYGAVGAGLPPYEIKQIVTVCKAYSSAVGAGAFVSEIFGDEADELRRRGGDGGEFGATTGRPRRMGWFDCVASKYGCRLQGATDVAFTVLDVLGYLDEIPVCTGYELSLIH
;
A
#
# COMPACT_ATOMS: atom_id res chain seq x y z
N ARG A 1 0.20 3.12 -2.02
CA ARG A 1 0.23 4.54 -1.53
C ARG A 1 -0.40 5.47 -2.53
N ASP A 2 -1.47 5.06 -3.08
CA ASP A 2 -1.94 5.50 -4.38
C ASP A 2 -3.24 6.22 -4.27
N CYS A 3 -3.43 6.93 -3.18
CA CYS A 3 -4.51 7.86 -3.08
C CYS A 3 -3.99 9.27 -3.30
N LEU A 4 -3.99 9.68 -4.57
CA LEU A 4 -3.79 11.07 -4.96
C LEU A 4 -4.78 12.02 -4.27
N LEU A 5 -5.85 11.48 -3.71
CA LEU A 5 -6.91 12.22 -3.03
C LEU A 5 -6.67 12.42 -1.53
N SER A 6 -5.73 11.70 -0.91
CA SER A 6 -5.45 11.93 0.50
C SER A 6 -4.61 13.20 0.70
N ARG A 7 -5.29 14.32 0.95
CA ARG A 7 -4.74 15.57 1.48
C ARG A 7 -3.71 16.30 0.61
N GLY A 8 -3.89 16.36 -0.71
CA GLY A 8 -3.02 17.16 -1.57
C GLY A 8 -1.59 16.65 -1.73
N LEU A 9 -1.29 15.44 -1.26
CA LEU A 9 0.04 14.83 -1.35
C LEU A 9 0.54 14.75 -2.80
N GLY A 10 -0.33 14.46 -3.77
CA GLY A 10 0.04 14.42 -5.19
C GLY A 10 0.53 15.77 -5.71
N ASP A 11 -0.13 16.85 -5.35
CA ASP A 11 0.30 18.22 -5.73
C ASP A 11 1.56 18.64 -4.98
N VAL A 12 1.68 18.30 -3.69
CA VAL A 12 2.88 18.55 -2.88
C VAL A 12 4.08 17.83 -3.45
N TYR A 13 3.97 16.53 -3.79
CA TYR A 13 5.08 15.79 -4.40
C TYR A 13 5.43 16.32 -5.79
N LYS A 14 4.44 16.61 -6.61
CA LYS A 14 4.67 17.24 -7.94
C LYS A 14 5.44 18.55 -7.80
N ARG A 15 4.99 19.45 -6.92
CA ARG A 15 5.68 20.71 -6.66
C ARG A 15 7.08 20.50 -6.12
N GLN A 16 7.26 19.54 -5.20
CA GLN A 16 8.54 19.23 -4.60
C GLN A 16 9.54 18.67 -5.62
N VAL A 17 9.10 17.79 -6.52
CA VAL A 17 9.92 17.23 -7.59
C VAL A 17 10.30 18.34 -8.60
N VAL A 18 9.34 19.16 -9.01
CA VAL A 18 9.57 20.28 -9.94
C VAL A 18 10.47 21.34 -9.31
N SER A 19 10.31 21.66 -8.01
CA SER A 19 11.16 22.62 -7.31
C SER A 19 12.63 22.16 -7.20
N ARG A 20 12.88 20.85 -7.33
CA ARG A 20 14.21 20.27 -7.39
C ARG A 20 14.80 20.21 -8.82
N GLY A 21 14.17 20.87 -9.78
CA GLY A 21 14.64 20.97 -11.16
C GLY A 21 14.28 19.79 -12.06
N VAL A 22 13.42 18.89 -11.61
CA VAL A 22 12.89 17.81 -12.45
C VAL A 22 11.78 18.37 -13.32
N PRO A 23 11.74 18.08 -14.63
CA PRO A 23 10.64 18.50 -15.51
C PRO A 23 9.29 18.02 -14.96
N ALA A 24 8.25 18.83 -15.12
CA ALA A 24 6.92 18.49 -14.66
C ALA A 24 6.45 17.16 -15.32
N PRO A 25 6.15 16.12 -14.53
CA PRO A 25 5.72 14.86 -15.10
C PRO A 25 4.32 14.99 -15.72
N LYS A 26 4.06 14.27 -16.80
CA LYS A 26 2.71 14.05 -17.29
C LYS A 26 2.05 13.03 -16.38
N ILE A 27 1.05 13.46 -15.61
CA ILE A 27 0.27 12.60 -14.72
C ILE A 27 -1.03 12.24 -15.44
N LEU A 28 -1.42 10.96 -15.36
CA LEU A 28 -2.72 10.47 -15.82
C LEU A 28 -3.35 9.63 -14.69
N ILE A 29 -4.64 9.78 -14.53
CA ILE A 29 -5.44 9.10 -13.51
C ILE A 29 -6.49 8.27 -14.23
N SER A 30 -6.54 6.97 -13.92
CA SER A 30 -7.58 6.11 -14.48
C SER A 30 -8.96 6.51 -13.96
N GLU A 31 -9.92 6.66 -14.87
CA GLU A 31 -11.33 6.82 -14.53
C GLU A 31 -11.88 5.68 -13.66
N ARG A 32 -11.26 4.48 -13.77
CA ARG A 32 -11.62 3.28 -13.01
C ARG A 32 -10.90 3.14 -11.67
N ALA A 33 -9.97 4.05 -11.36
CA ALA A 33 -9.28 4.02 -10.08
C ALA A 33 -10.29 4.16 -8.94
N GLN A 34 -10.15 3.30 -7.93
CA GLN A 34 -10.99 3.36 -6.73
C GLN A 34 -10.48 4.48 -5.82
N MET A 35 -11.40 5.18 -5.16
CA MET A 35 -11.09 6.30 -4.28
C MET A 35 -11.08 5.87 -2.81
N VAL A 36 -10.04 6.25 -2.08
CA VAL A 36 -10.07 6.18 -0.61
C VAL A 36 -10.87 7.38 -0.11
N MET A 37 -12.05 7.12 0.43
CA MET A 37 -12.94 8.13 0.95
C MET A 37 -12.47 8.63 2.32
N PRO A 38 -12.77 9.88 2.73
CA PRO A 38 -12.37 10.42 4.03
C PRO A 38 -12.78 9.52 5.20
N TYR A 39 -13.95 8.93 5.13
CA TYR A 39 -14.42 8.03 6.18
C TYR A 39 -13.64 6.72 6.29
N HIS A 40 -12.96 6.25 5.23
CA HIS A 40 -12.11 5.07 5.33
C HIS A 40 -10.98 5.27 6.34
N ILE A 41 -10.40 6.46 6.38
CA ILE A 41 -9.36 6.82 7.35
C ILE A 41 -9.92 6.78 8.78
N LEU A 42 -11.12 7.32 8.99
CA LEU A 42 -11.80 7.30 10.28
C LEU A 42 -12.09 5.87 10.75
N PHE A 43 -12.63 5.03 9.85
CA PHE A 43 -12.95 3.63 10.17
C PHE A 43 -11.69 2.81 10.51
N ASP A 44 -10.60 3.02 9.82
CA ASP A 44 -9.31 2.38 10.12
C ASP A 44 -8.79 2.78 11.51
N GLN A 45 -8.92 4.06 11.86
CA GLN A 45 -8.56 4.56 13.19
C GLN A 45 -9.45 3.98 14.28
N TYR A 46 -10.76 3.99 14.08
CA TYR A 46 -11.73 3.52 15.08
C TYR A 46 -11.64 2.01 15.30
N GLU A 47 -11.35 1.24 14.25
CA GLU A 47 -11.14 -0.19 14.39
C GLU A 47 -9.86 -0.51 15.19
N GLU A 48 -8.75 0.18 14.92
CA GLU A 48 -7.51 0.03 15.71
C GLU A 48 -7.75 0.43 17.18
N GLU A 49 -8.54 1.49 17.43
CA GLU A 49 -8.93 1.87 18.80
C GLU A 49 -9.76 0.77 19.48
N ARG A 50 -10.76 0.23 18.76
CA ARG A 50 -11.65 -0.82 19.28
C ARG A 50 -10.89 -2.11 19.62
N LEU A 51 -9.94 -2.49 18.79
CA LEU A 51 -9.12 -3.69 18.98
C LEU A 51 -8.10 -3.54 20.12
N GLY A 52 -7.69 -2.34 20.44
CA GLY A 52 -6.76 -2.05 21.55
C GLY A 52 -5.49 -2.88 21.47
N GLY A 53 -5.21 -3.68 22.50
CA GLY A 53 -4.01 -4.54 22.56
C GLY A 53 -3.96 -5.67 21.51
N LYS A 54 -5.05 -5.93 20.78
CA LYS A 54 -5.13 -6.90 19.68
C LYS A 54 -5.09 -6.24 18.31
N SER A 55 -4.72 -4.96 18.23
CA SER A 55 -4.65 -4.21 16.98
C SER A 55 -3.61 -4.81 16.02
N PHE A 56 -3.89 -4.71 14.72
CA PHE A 56 -2.99 -5.20 13.66
C PHE A 56 -1.77 -4.29 13.45
N GLY A 57 -1.79 -3.08 14.02
CA GLY A 57 -0.76 -2.08 13.80
C GLY A 57 -0.90 -1.35 12.46
N SER A 58 -2.14 -1.07 12.05
CA SER A 58 -2.45 -0.32 10.84
C SER A 58 -1.71 1.02 10.77
N THR A 59 -1.43 1.48 9.57
CA THR A 59 -0.92 2.83 9.30
C THR A 59 -1.99 3.91 9.47
N LYS A 60 -3.24 3.52 9.74
CA LYS A 60 -4.41 4.40 9.86
C LYS A 60 -4.65 5.25 8.61
N SER A 61 -4.37 4.67 7.45
CA SER A 61 -4.52 5.32 6.14
C SER A 61 -5.81 4.92 5.40
N GLY A 62 -6.67 4.12 6.03
CA GLY A 62 -7.96 3.74 5.50
C GLY A 62 -7.95 2.59 4.49
N ILE A 63 -6.83 1.87 4.34
CA ILE A 63 -6.67 0.88 3.28
C ILE A 63 -7.55 -0.36 3.50
N ALA A 64 -7.62 -0.90 4.71
CA ALA A 64 -8.45 -2.07 4.99
C ALA A 64 -9.95 -1.79 4.76
N PRO A 65 -10.56 -0.74 5.33
CA PRO A 65 -11.97 -0.41 5.05
C PRO A 65 -12.22 -0.03 3.58
N PHE A 66 -11.25 0.59 2.90
CA PHE A 66 -11.32 0.88 1.48
C PHE A 66 -11.46 -0.40 0.62
N TYR A 67 -10.60 -1.39 0.83
CA TYR A 67 -10.68 -2.67 0.12
C TYR A 67 -11.94 -3.46 0.49
N SER A 68 -12.38 -3.39 1.76
CA SER A 68 -13.66 -3.96 2.19
C SER A 68 -14.81 -3.39 1.35
N ASP A 69 -14.89 -2.08 1.20
CA ASP A 69 -15.94 -1.42 0.42
C ASP A 69 -15.84 -1.72 -1.08
N LYS A 70 -14.61 -1.80 -1.63
CA LYS A 70 -14.38 -2.19 -3.02
C LYS A 70 -14.99 -3.56 -3.32
N TYR A 71 -14.70 -4.57 -2.50
CA TYR A 71 -15.19 -5.93 -2.71
C TYR A 71 -16.64 -6.11 -2.32
N ALA A 72 -17.16 -5.32 -1.37
CA ALA A 72 -18.60 -5.19 -1.10
C ALA A 72 -19.36 -4.43 -2.21
N LYS A 73 -18.66 -3.87 -3.19
CA LYS A 73 -19.21 -3.11 -4.34
C LYS A 73 -19.94 -1.82 -3.95
N ILE A 74 -19.52 -1.24 -2.84
CA ILE A 74 -19.98 0.07 -2.35
C ILE A 74 -18.90 1.14 -2.40
N GLY A 75 -17.70 0.79 -2.92
CA GLY A 75 -16.61 1.73 -3.18
C GLY A 75 -16.93 2.70 -4.32
N PHE A 76 -16.15 3.75 -4.45
CA PHE A 76 -16.31 4.79 -5.46
C PHE A 76 -15.14 4.80 -6.43
N GLN A 77 -15.44 4.90 -7.72
CA GLN A 77 -14.44 5.10 -8.77
C GLN A 77 -14.32 6.59 -9.12
N VAL A 78 -13.18 6.98 -9.68
CA VAL A 78 -12.92 8.37 -10.09
C VAL A 78 -13.96 8.86 -11.10
N SER A 79 -14.43 8.01 -12.02
CA SER A 79 -15.48 8.35 -12.98
C SER A 79 -16.78 8.83 -12.33
N GLU A 80 -17.11 8.35 -11.14
CA GLU A 80 -18.34 8.73 -10.44
C GLU A 80 -18.34 10.19 -9.95
N LEU A 81 -17.17 10.83 -9.86
CA LEU A 81 -17.07 12.26 -9.57
C LEU A 81 -17.71 13.15 -10.65
N PHE A 82 -17.89 12.62 -11.86
CA PHE A 82 -18.41 13.35 -13.01
C PHE A 82 -19.92 13.15 -13.24
N ASP A 83 -20.56 12.32 -12.41
CA ASP A 83 -22.01 12.17 -12.33
C ASP A 83 -22.46 12.56 -10.91
N GLU A 84 -22.71 13.85 -10.73
CA GLU A 84 -22.98 14.44 -9.41
C GLU A 84 -24.26 13.93 -8.77
N GLU A 85 -25.30 13.66 -9.56
CA GLU A 85 -26.59 13.17 -9.08
C GLU A 85 -26.43 11.74 -8.55
N HIS A 86 -25.87 10.85 -9.36
CA HIS A 86 -25.60 9.47 -8.97
C HIS A 86 -24.61 9.38 -7.79
N LEU A 87 -23.56 10.19 -7.81
CA LEU A 87 -22.59 10.26 -6.71
C LEU A 87 -23.26 10.61 -5.38
N LYS A 88 -24.15 11.62 -5.37
CA LYS A 88 -24.82 12.07 -4.16
C LYS A 88 -25.81 11.02 -3.64
N GLU A 89 -26.54 10.35 -4.51
CA GLU A 89 -27.45 9.26 -4.15
C GLU A 89 -26.68 8.07 -3.54
N LYS A 90 -25.64 7.63 -4.21
CA LYS A 90 -24.79 6.53 -3.73
C LYS A 90 -24.12 6.87 -2.40
N LEU A 91 -23.61 8.10 -2.26
CA LEU A 91 -22.99 8.59 -1.04
C LEU A 91 -23.99 8.58 0.13
N ALA A 92 -25.22 9.01 -0.09
CA ALA A 92 -26.28 8.96 0.92
C ALA A 92 -26.57 7.53 1.38
N SER A 93 -26.66 6.59 0.45
CA SER A 93 -26.87 5.16 0.75
C SER A 93 -25.72 4.56 1.56
N VAL A 94 -24.48 4.84 1.15
CA VAL A 94 -23.28 4.34 1.84
C VAL A 94 -23.17 4.97 3.23
N CYS A 95 -23.37 6.28 3.36
CA CYS A 95 -23.34 6.97 4.65
C CYS A 95 -24.40 6.43 5.62
N ALA A 96 -25.61 6.12 5.14
CA ALA A 96 -26.65 5.52 5.98
C ALA A 96 -26.16 4.21 6.62
N THR A 97 -25.55 3.33 5.85
CA THR A 97 -24.98 2.07 6.36
C THR A 97 -23.80 2.30 7.31
N LYS A 98 -22.89 3.20 6.94
CA LYS A 98 -21.69 3.51 7.76
C LYS A 98 -22.10 4.18 9.08
N ASN A 99 -23.11 5.02 9.09
CA ASN A 99 -23.60 5.70 10.28
C ASN A 99 -24.16 4.73 11.33
N VAL A 100 -24.73 3.60 10.92
CA VAL A 100 -25.13 2.53 11.85
C VAL A 100 -23.91 2.00 12.63
N LEU A 101 -22.79 1.79 11.95
CA LEU A 101 -21.57 1.33 12.60
C LEU A 101 -20.96 2.43 13.50
N LEU A 102 -20.98 3.67 13.04
CA LEU A 102 -20.48 4.79 13.83
C LEU A 102 -21.27 4.97 15.13
N GLU A 103 -22.60 4.91 15.04
CA GLU A 103 -23.48 5.10 16.19
C GLU A 103 -23.41 3.93 17.18
N HIS A 104 -23.55 2.70 16.68
CA HIS A 104 -23.78 1.54 17.56
C HIS A 104 -22.54 0.72 17.88
N LEU A 105 -21.49 0.76 17.03
CA LEU A 105 -20.26 0.00 17.26
C LEU A 105 -19.13 0.88 17.78
N TYR A 106 -18.89 2.01 17.11
CA TYR A 106 -17.76 2.87 17.41
C TYR A 106 -18.09 4.02 18.38
N HIS A 107 -19.37 4.37 18.52
CA HIS A 107 -19.84 5.51 19.33
C HIS A 107 -19.13 6.81 18.94
N LYS A 108 -19.09 7.09 17.64
CA LYS A 108 -18.39 8.23 17.02
C LYS A 108 -19.41 9.11 16.26
N PRO A 109 -19.02 10.37 15.94
CA PRO A 109 -19.86 11.27 15.15
C PRO A 109 -20.27 10.67 13.82
N LEU A 110 -21.51 10.95 13.40
CA LEU A 110 -22.06 10.48 12.14
C LEU A 110 -21.46 11.25 10.95
N LEU A 111 -21.43 10.59 9.80
CA LEU A 111 -21.03 11.20 8.53
C LEU A 111 -22.14 12.13 8.04
N ASN A 112 -21.76 13.29 7.54
CA ASN A 112 -22.62 14.24 6.86
C ASN A 112 -22.45 14.12 5.35
N VAL A 113 -23.52 13.79 4.63
CA VAL A 113 -23.50 13.57 3.18
C VAL A 113 -23.12 14.84 2.43
N ASP A 114 -23.68 16.00 2.82
CA ASP A 114 -23.43 17.26 2.11
C ASP A 114 -21.99 17.77 2.29
N GLU A 115 -21.42 17.57 3.48
CA GLU A 115 -20.01 17.90 3.73
C GLU A 115 -19.07 17.02 2.90
N LEU A 116 -19.30 15.71 2.90
CA LEU A 116 -18.51 14.77 2.09
C LEU A 116 -18.67 15.05 0.59
N PHE A 117 -19.87 15.34 0.14
CA PHE A 117 -20.11 15.69 -1.26
C PHE A 117 -19.36 16.95 -1.66
N ALA A 118 -19.41 18.01 -0.83
CA ALA A 118 -18.69 19.24 -1.07
C ALA A 118 -17.15 19.01 -1.16
N GLU A 119 -16.60 18.18 -0.26
CA GLU A 119 -15.20 17.78 -0.30
C GLU A 119 -14.85 17.05 -1.60
N LEU A 120 -15.69 16.12 -2.03
CA LEU A 120 -15.48 15.39 -3.29
C LEU A 120 -15.54 16.31 -4.52
N MET A 121 -16.37 17.35 -4.50
CA MET A 121 -16.40 18.34 -5.60
C MET A 121 -15.12 19.16 -5.68
N GLU A 122 -14.46 19.44 -4.56
CA GLU A 122 -13.12 20.06 -4.59
C GLU A 122 -12.09 19.08 -5.17
N TYR A 123 -12.13 17.80 -4.80
CA TYR A 123 -11.25 16.79 -5.38
C TYR A 123 -11.49 16.61 -6.89
N LYS A 124 -12.75 16.63 -7.34
CA LYS A 124 -13.10 16.61 -8.77
C LYS A 124 -12.35 17.68 -9.53
N LYS A 125 -12.40 18.94 -9.08
CA LYS A 125 -11.70 20.06 -9.74
C LYS A 125 -10.18 19.82 -9.83
N MET A 126 -9.60 19.19 -8.82
CA MET A 126 -8.16 18.92 -8.78
C MET A 126 -7.75 17.82 -9.76
N VAL A 127 -8.57 16.77 -9.92
CA VAL A 127 -8.20 15.58 -10.70
C VAL A 127 -8.67 15.63 -12.14
N GLU A 128 -9.69 16.41 -12.46
CA GLU A 128 -10.33 16.49 -13.78
C GLU A 128 -9.33 16.64 -14.96
N PRO A 129 -8.28 17.46 -14.89
CA PRO A 129 -7.33 17.60 -16.00
C PRO A 129 -6.49 16.35 -16.28
N TYR A 130 -6.51 15.37 -15.38
CA TYR A 130 -5.64 14.19 -15.41
C TYR A 130 -6.39 12.90 -15.70
N VAL A 131 -7.74 12.91 -15.62
CA VAL A 131 -8.57 11.71 -15.73
C VAL A 131 -8.68 11.27 -17.19
N CYS A 132 -8.44 9.98 -17.44
CA CYS A 132 -8.59 9.38 -18.77
C CYS A 132 -8.73 7.86 -18.67
N ASP A 133 -8.97 7.20 -19.81
CA ASP A 133 -8.84 5.75 -19.95
C ASP A 133 -7.35 5.36 -19.98
N VAL A 134 -6.79 5.10 -18.80
CA VAL A 134 -5.38 4.73 -18.64
C VAL A 134 -5.10 3.35 -19.24
N SER A 135 -6.04 2.41 -19.22
CA SER A 135 -5.82 1.09 -19.80
C SER A 135 -5.65 1.17 -21.31
N LEU A 136 -6.46 1.96 -21.99
CA LEU A 136 -6.30 2.23 -23.42
C LEU A 136 -5.00 3.00 -23.72
N TYR A 137 -4.66 3.98 -22.88
CA TYR A 137 -3.42 4.71 -23.01
C TYR A 137 -2.18 3.79 -22.95
N LEU A 138 -2.13 2.91 -21.94
CA LEU A 138 -1.04 1.97 -21.76
C LEU A 138 -0.99 0.92 -22.90
N TRP A 139 -2.14 0.45 -23.34
CA TRP A 139 -2.23 -0.45 -24.48
C TRP A 139 -1.64 0.16 -25.76
N ASN A 140 -1.98 1.41 -26.05
CA ASN A 140 -1.43 2.13 -27.19
C ASN A 140 0.08 2.37 -27.04
N ALA A 141 0.54 2.71 -25.84
CA ALA A 141 1.96 2.88 -25.56
C ALA A 141 2.76 1.60 -25.84
N LEU A 142 2.25 0.42 -25.44
CA LEU A 142 2.89 -0.86 -25.76
C LEU A 142 2.91 -1.14 -27.26
N LYS A 143 1.83 -0.83 -28.00
CA LYS A 143 1.80 -0.95 -29.45
C LYS A 143 2.80 -0.04 -30.17
N GLU A 144 3.07 1.11 -29.58
CA GLU A 144 4.10 2.05 -30.07
C GLU A 144 5.52 1.63 -29.66
N GLY A 145 5.68 0.49 -28.99
CA GLY A 145 6.98 -0.04 -28.54
C GLY A 145 7.56 0.70 -27.35
N LYS A 146 6.74 1.42 -26.56
CA LYS A 146 7.20 2.06 -25.34
C LYS A 146 7.37 1.06 -24.21
N GLU A 147 8.35 1.32 -23.36
CA GLU A 147 8.56 0.57 -22.13
C GLU A 147 7.65 1.11 -21.02
N VAL A 148 7.02 0.21 -20.27
CA VAL A 148 6.15 0.52 -19.12
C VAL A 148 6.74 -0.11 -17.87
N LEU A 149 7.01 0.72 -16.86
CA LEU A 149 7.42 0.26 -15.55
C LEU A 149 6.20 0.18 -14.62
N LEU A 150 5.92 -1.01 -14.11
CA LEU A 150 4.91 -1.23 -13.08
C LEU A 150 5.60 -1.29 -11.72
N GLU A 151 5.25 -0.38 -10.81
CA GLU A 151 5.78 -0.36 -9.45
C GLU A 151 4.79 -1.01 -8.49
N GLY A 152 5.20 -2.14 -7.91
CA GLY A 152 4.51 -2.80 -6.80
C GLY A 152 5.04 -2.35 -5.45
N GLN A 153 4.42 -2.81 -4.36
CA GLN A 153 4.78 -2.39 -3.01
C GLN A 153 4.57 -3.47 -1.96
N LEU A 154 5.02 -3.21 -0.75
CA LEU A 154 4.87 -3.91 0.53
C LEU A 154 5.71 -5.18 0.69
N GLY A 155 5.59 -6.15 -0.15
CA GLY A 155 6.33 -7.41 -0.04
C GLY A 155 5.44 -8.65 -0.03
N SER A 156 5.99 -9.75 -0.49
CA SER A 156 5.26 -11.00 -0.77
C SER A 156 4.57 -11.60 0.45
N LEU A 157 5.19 -11.51 1.63
CA LEU A 157 4.59 -12.03 2.88
C LEU A 157 3.43 -11.18 3.43
N LYS A 158 3.16 -10.03 2.81
CA LYS A 158 2.02 -9.16 3.12
C LYS A 158 0.86 -9.31 2.13
N ASP A 159 0.98 -10.22 1.17
CA ASP A 159 -0.10 -10.55 0.24
C ASP A 159 -1.26 -11.24 0.98
N PRO A 160 -2.54 -10.86 0.73
CA PRO A 160 -3.67 -11.42 1.45
C PRO A 160 -3.90 -12.91 1.18
N ASP A 161 -3.49 -13.42 0.02
CA ASP A 161 -3.72 -14.81 -0.38
C ASP A 161 -2.52 -15.72 -0.04
N HIS A 162 -1.29 -15.20 -0.13
CA HIS A 162 -0.07 -15.99 -0.01
C HIS A 162 0.87 -15.53 1.12
N GLY A 163 0.50 -14.48 1.85
CA GLY A 163 1.29 -13.95 2.96
C GLY A 163 0.98 -14.60 4.30
N ILE A 164 1.42 -13.95 5.38
CA ILE A 164 1.24 -14.40 6.77
C ILE A 164 -0.12 -14.00 7.34
N TYR A 165 -1.21 -14.39 6.67
CA TYR A 165 -2.57 -14.05 7.07
C TYR A 165 -2.83 -14.42 8.55
N PRO A 166 -3.53 -13.57 9.34
CA PRO A 166 -4.20 -12.33 8.95
C PRO A 166 -3.31 -11.07 9.01
N MET A 167 -2.02 -11.17 9.28
CA MET A 167 -1.09 -10.05 9.43
C MET A 167 -0.56 -9.57 8.05
N VAL A 168 -1.47 -9.33 7.13
CA VAL A 168 -1.23 -8.94 5.73
C VAL A 168 -1.78 -7.55 5.43
N THR A 169 -1.49 -7.03 4.25
CA THR A 169 -2.21 -5.88 3.70
C THR A 169 -3.48 -6.32 2.99
N SER A 170 -4.36 -5.39 2.65
CA SER A 170 -5.61 -5.70 1.94
C SER A 170 -5.46 -5.70 0.42
N SER A 171 -4.32 -5.25 -0.11
CA SER A 171 -4.02 -5.26 -1.54
C SER A 171 -3.13 -6.43 -1.92
N SER A 172 -3.25 -6.95 -3.15
CA SER A 172 -2.28 -7.90 -3.67
C SER A 172 -0.93 -7.22 -3.86
N THR A 173 0.12 -7.87 -3.36
CA THR A 173 1.50 -7.38 -3.45
C THR A 173 2.31 -8.10 -4.52
N LEU A 174 1.68 -9.06 -5.21
CA LEU A 174 2.33 -9.88 -6.22
C LEU A 174 2.38 -9.18 -7.59
N ALA A 175 3.46 -9.37 -8.31
CA ALA A 175 3.69 -8.75 -9.62
C ALA A 175 2.57 -9.06 -10.64
N GLY A 176 1.95 -10.25 -10.56
CA GLY A 176 0.81 -10.62 -11.39
C GLY A 176 -0.38 -9.65 -11.28
N TYR A 177 -0.56 -9.02 -10.12
CA TYR A 177 -1.61 -8.01 -9.95
C TYR A 177 -1.30 -6.70 -10.71
N GLY A 178 -0.06 -6.44 -11.07
CA GLY A 178 0.31 -5.31 -11.90
C GLY A 178 -0.43 -5.29 -13.24
N ALA A 179 -0.61 -6.45 -13.87
CA ALA A 179 -1.41 -6.57 -15.08
C ALA A 179 -2.88 -6.21 -14.83
N VAL A 180 -3.47 -6.72 -13.74
CA VAL A 180 -4.86 -6.44 -13.35
C VAL A 180 -5.04 -4.94 -13.04
N GLY A 181 -4.15 -4.37 -12.24
CA GLY A 181 -4.24 -2.96 -11.84
C GLY A 181 -4.04 -1.98 -12.99
N ALA A 182 -3.17 -2.31 -13.94
CA ALA A 182 -2.92 -1.50 -15.14
C ALA A 182 -3.90 -1.75 -16.30
N GLY A 183 -4.71 -2.82 -16.22
CA GLY A 183 -5.59 -3.23 -17.32
C GLY A 183 -4.83 -3.76 -18.54
N LEU A 184 -3.68 -4.42 -18.30
CA LEU A 184 -2.83 -4.98 -19.35
C LEU A 184 -2.92 -6.51 -19.40
N PRO A 185 -2.67 -7.13 -20.58
CA PRO A 185 -2.55 -8.57 -20.64
C PRO A 185 -1.37 -9.08 -19.81
N PRO A 186 -1.52 -10.17 -19.03
CA PRO A 186 -0.45 -10.65 -18.15
C PRO A 186 0.82 -11.08 -18.90
N TYR A 187 0.71 -11.48 -20.17
CA TYR A 187 1.85 -11.86 -20.99
C TYR A 187 2.74 -10.68 -21.45
N GLU A 188 2.30 -9.44 -21.19
CA GLU A 188 3.12 -8.24 -21.42
C GLU A 188 4.12 -7.98 -20.29
N ILE A 189 3.95 -8.58 -19.11
CA ILE A 189 4.94 -8.54 -18.04
C ILE A 189 6.04 -9.57 -18.35
N LYS A 190 7.20 -9.10 -18.79
CA LYS A 190 8.32 -9.94 -19.23
C LYS A 190 9.49 -9.95 -18.27
N GLN A 191 9.65 -8.88 -17.49
CA GLN A 191 10.70 -8.76 -16.50
C GLN A 191 10.08 -8.39 -15.15
N ILE A 192 10.46 -9.11 -14.12
CA ILE A 192 9.99 -8.89 -12.75
C ILE A 192 11.22 -8.77 -11.85
N VAL A 193 11.53 -7.56 -11.43
CA VAL A 193 12.62 -7.27 -10.51
C VAL A 193 12.08 -7.26 -9.09
N THR A 194 12.47 -8.24 -8.29
CA THR A 194 12.14 -8.29 -6.86
C THR A 194 13.20 -7.54 -6.07
N VAL A 195 12.79 -6.54 -5.30
CA VAL A 195 13.70 -5.77 -4.44
C VAL A 195 13.76 -6.41 -3.07
N CYS A 196 14.97 -6.81 -2.66
CA CYS A 196 15.26 -7.40 -1.35
C CYS A 196 16.26 -6.52 -0.59
N LYS A 197 15.96 -6.23 0.67
CA LYS A 197 16.98 -5.67 1.57
C LYS A 197 17.96 -6.76 1.98
N ALA A 198 19.21 -6.39 2.23
CA ALA A 198 20.23 -7.31 2.76
C ALA A 198 19.99 -7.72 4.22
N TYR A 199 18.96 -7.20 4.85
CA TYR A 199 18.41 -7.58 6.15
C TYR A 199 16.88 -7.54 6.10
N SER A 200 16.20 -8.04 7.11
CA SER A 200 14.75 -8.04 7.18
C SER A 200 14.23 -6.95 8.10
N SER A 201 13.13 -6.31 7.71
CA SER A 201 12.40 -5.39 8.60
C SER A 201 10.89 -5.55 8.43
N ALA A 202 10.14 -5.42 9.50
CA ALA A 202 8.69 -5.55 9.48
C ALA A 202 8.00 -4.47 10.31
N VAL A 203 6.81 -4.06 9.83
CA VAL A 203 5.87 -3.22 10.57
C VAL A 203 4.68 -4.07 10.97
N GLY A 204 4.18 -3.88 12.19
CA GLY A 204 3.02 -4.60 12.72
C GLY A 204 3.35 -5.99 13.26
N ALA A 205 2.30 -6.69 13.64
CA ALA A 205 2.39 -8.02 14.21
C ALA A 205 2.62 -9.11 13.13
N GLY A 206 2.75 -10.35 13.58
CA GLY A 206 2.90 -11.52 12.72
C GLY A 206 4.25 -12.22 12.87
N ALA A 207 4.36 -13.38 12.26
CA ALA A 207 5.56 -14.20 12.30
C ALA A 207 6.77 -13.48 11.66
N PHE A 208 7.92 -13.57 12.33
CA PHE A 208 9.17 -13.01 11.85
C PHE A 208 10.31 -13.89 12.37
N VAL A 209 10.60 -14.99 11.68
CA VAL A 209 11.47 -16.08 12.17
C VAL A 209 12.90 -15.61 12.38
N SER A 210 13.43 -14.74 11.52
CA SER A 210 14.78 -14.18 11.61
C SER A 210 14.88 -12.92 12.49
N GLU A 211 13.86 -12.65 13.33
CA GLU A 211 13.83 -11.45 14.18
C GLU A 211 14.94 -11.45 15.21
N ILE A 212 15.56 -10.29 15.42
CA ILE A 212 16.58 -10.03 16.44
C ILE A 212 16.08 -8.99 17.43
N PHE A 213 16.65 -8.99 18.63
CA PHE A 213 16.21 -8.16 19.74
C PHE A 213 17.38 -7.47 20.44
N GLY A 214 17.07 -6.49 21.30
CA GLY A 214 18.07 -5.79 22.09
C GLY A 214 18.96 -4.89 21.26
N ASP A 215 20.20 -4.67 21.76
CA ASP A 215 21.15 -3.72 21.22
C ASP A 215 21.49 -3.97 19.74
N GLU A 216 21.53 -5.24 19.33
CA GLU A 216 21.79 -5.63 17.94
C GLU A 216 20.66 -5.15 17.00
N ALA A 217 19.40 -5.33 17.41
CA ALA A 217 18.25 -4.81 16.67
C ALA A 217 18.24 -3.28 16.61
N ASP A 218 18.59 -2.63 17.71
CA ASP A 218 18.62 -1.17 17.82
C ASP A 218 19.72 -0.57 16.95
N GLU A 219 20.89 -1.19 16.92
CA GLU A 219 22.00 -0.76 16.06
C GLU A 219 21.67 -0.92 14.58
N LEU A 220 21.13 -2.06 14.18
CA LEU A 220 20.70 -2.27 12.79
C LEU A 220 19.57 -1.31 12.40
N ARG A 221 18.60 -1.05 13.30
CA ARG A 221 17.53 -0.10 13.08
C ARG A 221 18.04 1.32 12.87
N ARG A 222 18.99 1.73 13.66
CA ARG A 222 19.58 3.07 13.60
C ARG A 222 20.36 3.27 12.29
N ARG A 223 21.07 2.25 11.82
CA ARG A 223 21.86 2.29 10.58
C ARG A 223 21.01 2.14 9.31
N GLY A 224 19.86 1.50 9.42
CA GLY A 224 19.04 1.13 8.28
C GLY A 224 18.41 2.32 7.56
N GLY A 225 18.46 2.29 6.21
CA GLY A 225 17.90 3.34 5.36
C GLY A 225 18.49 4.74 5.58
N ASP A 226 17.94 5.74 4.91
CA ASP A 226 18.45 7.13 4.96
C ASP A 226 18.16 7.83 6.31
N GLY A 227 17.26 7.31 7.10
CA GLY A 227 16.82 7.91 8.38
C GLY A 227 16.56 6.89 9.47
N GLY A 228 17.08 5.68 9.34
CA GLY A 228 16.78 4.55 10.22
C GLY A 228 15.52 3.78 9.82
N GLU A 229 15.37 2.59 10.37
CA GLU A 229 14.23 1.72 10.11
C GLU A 229 13.03 2.08 11.00
N PHE A 230 12.37 3.16 10.63
CA PHE A 230 11.14 3.65 11.26
C PHE A 230 10.00 3.72 10.23
N GLY A 231 8.77 3.63 10.71
CA GLY A 231 7.60 3.74 9.86
C GLY A 231 7.49 5.14 9.26
N ALA A 232 7.48 5.26 7.94
CA ALA A 232 7.46 6.54 7.23
C ALA A 232 6.28 7.46 7.64
N THR A 233 5.14 6.87 8.00
CA THR A 233 3.93 7.61 8.38
C THR A 233 3.77 7.73 9.89
N THR A 234 4.15 6.67 10.63
CA THR A 234 3.89 6.56 12.07
C THR A 234 5.10 6.86 12.94
N GLY A 235 6.30 6.90 12.38
CA GLY A 235 7.55 7.01 13.14
C GLY A 235 7.84 5.81 14.05
N ARG A 236 7.02 4.75 14.02
CA ARG A 236 7.22 3.58 14.88
C ARG A 236 8.51 2.85 14.52
N PRO A 237 9.31 2.39 15.50
CA PRO A 237 10.47 1.55 15.24
C PRO A 237 10.02 0.26 14.57
N ARG A 238 10.67 -0.14 13.48
CA ARG A 238 10.41 -1.42 12.83
C ARG A 238 11.07 -2.55 13.60
N ARG A 239 10.45 -3.71 13.55
CA ARG A 239 11.06 -4.97 13.96
C ARG A 239 12.19 -5.27 12.99
N MET A 240 13.32 -5.73 13.50
CA MET A 240 14.53 -5.99 12.72
C MET A 240 14.86 -7.47 12.73
N GLY A 241 15.49 -7.94 11.66
CA GLY A 241 15.93 -9.32 11.55
C GLY A 241 17.04 -9.48 10.51
N TRP A 242 17.74 -10.58 10.58
CA TRP A 242 18.72 -10.93 9.56
C TRP A 242 18.07 -11.28 8.22
N PHE A 243 18.84 -11.27 7.16
CA PHE A 243 18.36 -11.69 5.86
C PHE A 243 17.82 -13.13 5.93
N ASP A 244 16.61 -13.33 5.43
CA ASP A 244 15.90 -14.60 5.51
C ASP A 244 15.85 -15.25 4.12
N CYS A 245 16.69 -16.27 3.92
CA CYS A 245 16.78 -17.01 2.67
C CYS A 245 15.48 -17.78 2.36
N VAL A 246 14.80 -18.29 3.41
CA VAL A 246 13.57 -19.08 3.22
C VAL A 246 12.44 -18.18 2.76
N ALA A 247 12.20 -17.09 3.47
CA ALA A 247 11.18 -16.11 3.13
C ALA A 247 11.45 -15.44 1.78
N SER A 248 12.73 -15.07 1.49
CA SER A 248 13.10 -14.43 0.23
C SER A 248 12.95 -15.38 -0.96
N LYS A 249 13.36 -16.65 -0.82
CA LYS A 249 13.14 -17.67 -1.87
C LYS A 249 11.66 -17.92 -2.13
N TYR A 250 10.84 -17.98 -1.08
CA TYR A 250 9.40 -18.10 -1.19
C TYR A 250 8.81 -16.88 -1.93
N GLY A 251 9.17 -15.68 -1.51
CA GLY A 251 8.69 -14.43 -2.12
C GLY A 251 9.07 -14.30 -3.59
N CYS A 252 10.34 -14.55 -3.95
CA CYS A 252 10.80 -14.50 -5.33
C CYS A 252 10.04 -15.49 -6.23
N ARG A 253 9.77 -16.70 -5.72
CA ARG A 253 8.97 -17.69 -6.45
C ARG A 253 7.54 -17.23 -6.69
N LEU A 254 6.88 -16.64 -5.69
CA LEU A 254 5.52 -16.12 -5.80
C LEU A 254 5.44 -14.94 -6.79
N GLN A 255 6.44 -14.07 -6.75
CA GLN A 255 6.52 -12.93 -7.66
C GLN A 255 6.79 -13.35 -9.11
N GLY A 256 7.34 -14.56 -9.33
CA GLY A 256 7.89 -14.95 -10.63
C GLY A 256 9.12 -14.11 -11.00
N ALA A 257 9.97 -13.81 -10.01
CA ALA A 257 11.13 -12.95 -10.18
C ALA A 257 12.05 -13.44 -11.29
N THR A 258 12.33 -12.59 -12.27
CA THR A 258 13.38 -12.80 -13.28
C THR A 258 14.72 -12.31 -12.77
N ASP A 259 14.69 -11.28 -11.92
CA ASP A 259 15.86 -10.62 -11.35
C ASP A 259 15.61 -10.26 -9.90
N VAL A 260 16.69 -10.13 -9.12
CA VAL A 260 16.64 -9.69 -7.73
C VAL A 260 17.61 -8.53 -7.54
N ALA A 261 17.09 -7.40 -7.08
CA ALA A 261 17.88 -6.25 -6.67
C ALA A 261 18.12 -6.29 -5.15
N PHE A 262 19.37 -6.54 -4.75
CA PHE A 262 19.76 -6.43 -3.35
C PHE A 262 20.07 -4.98 -3.00
N THR A 263 19.45 -4.49 -1.94
CA THR A 263 19.59 -3.11 -1.48
C THR A 263 20.12 -3.04 -0.05
N VAL A 264 20.64 -1.89 0.34
CA VAL A 264 21.13 -1.56 1.69
C VAL A 264 22.17 -2.52 2.26
N LEU A 265 22.98 -3.12 1.39
CA LEU A 265 24.09 -4.00 1.79
C LEU A 265 25.18 -3.21 2.54
N ASP A 266 25.40 -1.98 2.16
CA ASP A 266 26.32 -1.02 2.79
C ASP A 266 26.03 -0.79 4.27
N VAL A 267 24.76 -0.88 4.67
CA VAL A 267 24.32 -0.76 6.07
C VAL A 267 24.98 -1.80 6.98
N LEU A 268 25.30 -2.98 6.45
CA LEU A 268 25.87 -4.10 7.19
C LEU A 268 27.41 -4.06 7.30
N GLY A 269 28.06 -3.04 6.75
CA GLY A 269 29.52 -2.90 6.75
C GLY A 269 30.17 -2.72 8.13
N TYR A 270 29.40 -2.69 9.21
CA TYR A 270 29.89 -2.69 10.60
C TYR A 270 30.11 -4.09 11.16
N LEU A 271 29.70 -5.12 10.44
CA LEU A 271 29.82 -6.51 10.85
C LEU A 271 31.01 -7.16 10.16
N ASP A 272 31.76 -7.96 10.90
CA ASP A 272 32.81 -8.81 10.33
C ASP A 272 32.21 -10.01 9.57
N GLU A 273 31.11 -10.56 10.06
CA GLU A 273 30.33 -11.62 9.44
C GLU A 273 28.84 -11.24 9.45
N ILE A 274 28.16 -11.45 8.32
CA ILE A 274 26.73 -11.15 8.18
C ILE A 274 25.93 -12.43 8.42
N PRO A 275 25.16 -12.52 9.52
CA PRO A 275 24.27 -13.66 9.77
C PRO A 275 23.13 -13.72 8.76
N VAL A 276 22.76 -14.93 8.32
CA VAL A 276 21.63 -15.19 7.44
C VAL A 276 20.80 -16.37 7.94
N CYS A 277 19.48 -16.25 7.87
CA CYS A 277 18.57 -17.33 8.17
C CYS A 277 18.48 -18.28 6.97
N THR A 278 19.01 -19.50 7.10
CA THR A 278 19.09 -20.49 6.02
C THR A 278 18.00 -21.55 6.08
N GLY A 279 17.31 -21.68 7.23
CA GLY A 279 16.28 -22.68 7.43
C GLY A 279 15.41 -22.37 8.63
N TYR A 280 14.25 -23.01 8.69
CA TYR A 280 13.32 -22.95 9.83
C TYR A 280 13.24 -24.30 10.51
N GLU A 281 13.24 -24.27 11.83
CA GLU A 281 12.94 -25.44 12.63
C GLU A 281 11.48 -25.35 13.10
N LEU A 282 10.67 -26.35 12.76
CA LEU A 282 9.28 -26.44 13.17
C LEU A 282 9.17 -27.32 14.40
N SER A 283 8.69 -26.75 15.49
CA SER A 283 8.29 -27.56 16.65
C SER A 283 6.96 -28.22 16.36
N LEU A 284 6.92 -29.57 16.40
CA LEU A 284 5.72 -30.37 16.22
C LEU A 284 4.92 -30.55 17.52
N ILE A 285 5.22 -29.78 18.57
CA ILE A 285 4.63 -29.94 19.92
C ILE A 285 3.51 -28.86 20.13
N HIS A 286 2.69 -28.66 19.14
CA HIS A 286 1.46 -27.84 19.34
C HIS A 286 0.33 -28.43 18.54
#